data_7a84c5ffba446589ca4674c5be56f7ca
#
_entry.id   7a84c5ffba446589ca4674c5be56f7ca
#
_cell.length_a   1.000
_cell.length_b   1.000
_cell.length_c   1.000
_cell.angle_alpha   90.00
_cell.angle_beta   90.00
_cell.angle_gamma   90.00
#
_symmetry.space_group_name_H-M   'P 1'
#
loop_
_entity.id
_entity.type
_entity.pdbx_description
1 polymer ?
#
loop_
_entity_poly.entity_id
_entity_poly.type
_entity_poly.pdbx_seq_one_letter_code
_entity_poly.pdbx_strand_id
1 'polypeptide(L)'
;INSQTEIGKIKYRSGGTMAASDWFKIKVKGKQTHGSQPWEGIDPVVVSAQIINGLQSIISRQTELTKNAAVITVSVINGGVRSNIIPEEVSLLGTIRTLDTGMQRTIHEKIKLTASKIAEASGATAETSIDKKTLVTYNNPELTKKMIPSFVKAAGADNVIEAEAVTGAEDFSFFAEKVPSIFFFIGGMEKGTDPKKAFPHHTPDFRIDESGMKTGIKAFCNLVFDYTK
;
A
#
# COMPACT_ATOMS: atom_id res chain seq x y z
N ILE A 1 -10.75 8.16 11.78
CA ILE A 1 -10.29 8.38 13.15
C ILE A 1 -9.03 7.54 13.42
N ASN A 2 -8.10 7.98 14.26
CA ASN A 2 -6.84 7.29 14.54
C ASN A 2 -6.73 6.97 16.04
N SER A 3 -6.72 5.68 16.39
CA SER A 3 -6.66 5.20 17.77
C SER A 3 -5.30 5.42 18.47
N GLN A 4 -4.26 5.81 17.73
CA GLN A 4 -2.92 6.08 18.24
C GLN A 4 -2.56 7.58 18.26
N THR A 5 -3.56 8.43 18.06
CA THR A 5 -3.45 9.88 18.12
C THR A 5 -4.39 10.39 19.20
N GLU A 6 -3.91 11.22 20.12
CA GLU A 6 -4.74 11.78 21.20
C GLU A 6 -5.92 12.57 20.67
N ILE A 7 -7.04 12.50 21.39
CA ILE A 7 -8.21 13.33 21.14
C ILE A 7 -7.86 14.83 21.10
N GLY A 8 -8.57 15.56 20.26
CA GLY A 8 -8.31 16.98 20.04
C GLY A 8 -7.24 17.28 18.98
N LYS A 9 -6.45 16.28 18.55
CA LYS A 9 -5.45 16.44 17.51
C LYS A 9 -6.00 16.08 16.13
N ILE A 10 -5.53 16.82 15.13
CA ILE A 10 -5.76 16.56 13.70
C ILE A 10 -4.42 16.27 13.05
N LYS A 11 -4.34 15.18 12.29
CA LYS A 11 -3.17 14.86 11.45
C LYS A 11 -3.55 14.95 9.99
N TYR A 12 -2.72 15.58 9.19
CA TYR A 12 -2.85 15.70 7.75
C TYR A 12 -1.50 15.52 7.07
N ARG A 13 -1.49 15.35 5.77
CA ARG A 13 -0.30 15.37 4.93
C ARG A 13 -0.66 15.95 3.57
N SER A 14 0.22 16.73 2.98
CA SER A 14 0.10 17.19 1.60
C SER A 14 0.62 16.12 0.64
N GLY A 15 -0.02 15.90 -0.50
CA GLY A 15 0.37 14.87 -1.46
C GLY A 15 -0.07 13.46 -1.07
N GLY A 16 0.75 12.47 -1.40
CA GLY A 16 0.47 11.06 -1.10
C GLY A 16 0.43 10.78 0.40
N THR A 17 -0.74 10.49 0.93
CA THR A 17 -1.01 10.32 2.36
C THR A 17 -1.06 8.85 2.75
N MET A 18 -1.81 8.05 1.99
CA MET A 18 -1.89 6.60 2.18
C MET A 18 -1.62 5.89 0.85
N ALA A 19 -1.01 4.71 0.92
CA ALA A 19 -0.56 4.01 -0.26
C ALA A 19 -1.71 3.45 -1.10
N ALA A 20 -1.49 3.36 -2.41
CA ALA A 20 -2.25 2.45 -3.25
C ALA A 20 -2.04 1.00 -2.78
N SER A 21 -3.06 0.19 -2.97
CA SER A 21 -3.02 -1.24 -2.70
C SER A 21 -3.33 -1.99 -3.97
N ASP A 22 -2.36 -2.76 -4.47
CA ASP A 22 -2.58 -3.66 -5.58
C ASP A 22 -2.23 -5.08 -5.17
N TRP A 23 -2.91 -6.03 -5.76
CA TRP A 23 -2.63 -7.46 -5.61
C TRP A 23 -2.12 -8.00 -6.93
N PHE A 24 -1.14 -8.87 -6.88
CA PHE A 24 -0.66 -9.53 -8.08
C PHE A 24 -0.65 -11.05 -7.93
N LYS A 25 -0.80 -11.71 -9.06
CA LYS A 25 -0.60 -13.14 -9.21
C LYS A 25 0.34 -13.38 -10.39
N ILE A 26 1.35 -14.22 -10.18
CA ILE A 26 2.24 -14.71 -11.22
C ILE A 26 2.06 -16.22 -11.30
N LYS A 27 1.70 -16.73 -12.48
CA LYS A 27 1.62 -18.16 -12.78
C LYS A 27 2.84 -18.53 -13.60
N VAL A 28 3.73 -19.30 -13.05
CA VAL A 28 4.96 -19.79 -13.70
C VAL A 28 4.68 -21.19 -14.20
N LYS A 29 4.76 -21.40 -15.50
CA LYS A 29 4.58 -22.71 -16.15
C LYS A 29 5.92 -23.23 -16.66
N GLY A 30 6.23 -24.44 -16.25
CA GLY A 30 7.38 -25.21 -16.72
C GLY A 30 6.96 -26.47 -17.47
N LYS A 31 7.71 -27.53 -17.25
CA LYS A 31 7.41 -28.86 -17.79
C LYS A 31 7.68 -29.91 -16.71
N GLN A 32 6.63 -30.62 -16.32
CA GLN A 32 6.71 -31.67 -15.29
C GLN A 32 7.69 -32.77 -15.68
N THR A 33 8.45 -33.26 -14.71
CA THR A 33 9.36 -34.41 -14.87
C THR A 33 9.67 -35.07 -13.54
N HIS A 34 10.35 -36.22 -13.59
CA HIS A 34 10.88 -36.90 -12.40
C HIS A 34 12.00 -36.03 -11.76
N GLY A 35 11.98 -35.85 -10.44
CA GLY A 35 12.96 -34.99 -9.74
C GLY A 35 14.43 -35.42 -9.92
N SER A 36 14.71 -36.69 -10.27
CA SER A 36 16.07 -37.16 -10.59
C SER A 36 16.49 -36.90 -12.04
N GLN A 37 15.60 -36.43 -12.89
CA GLN A 37 15.83 -36.16 -14.32
C GLN A 37 15.40 -34.73 -14.71
N PRO A 38 15.93 -33.69 -14.02
CA PRO A 38 15.51 -32.32 -14.24
C PRO A 38 15.75 -31.78 -15.67
N TRP A 39 16.72 -32.34 -16.37
CA TRP A 39 17.03 -32.00 -17.77
C TRP A 39 15.95 -32.42 -18.78
N GLU A 40 15.02 -33.30 -18.42
CA GLU A 40 13.88 -33.70 -19.26
C GLU A 40 12.68 -32.74 -19.12
N GLY A 41 12.72 -31.83 -18.13
CA GLY A 41 11.67 -30.88 -17.83
C GLY A 41 12.12 -29.42 -17.81
N ILE A 42 11.28 -28.58 -17.25
CA ILE A 42 11.58 -27.17 -16.93
C ILE A 42 11.03 -26.93 -15.52
N ASP A 43 11.92 -26.62 -14.57
CA ASP A 43 11.55 -26.50 -13.17
C ASP A 43 10.96 -25.12 -12.82
N PRO A 44 9.63 -25.02 -12.66
CA PRO A 44 8.99 -23.73 -12.31
C PRO A 44 9.22 -23.32 -10.87
N VAL A 45 9.68 -24.22 -9.96
CA VAL A 45 10.01 -23.90 -8.57
C VAL A 45 11.28 -23.06 -8.53
N VAL A 46 12.34 -23.50 -9.21
CA VAL A 46 13.61 -22.78 -9.30
C VAL A 46 13.39 -21.42 -10.01
N VAL A 47 12.64 -21.41 -11.12
CA VAL A 47 12.29 -20.18 -11.84
C VAL A 47 11.52 -19.22 -10.94
N SER A 48 10.56 -19.70 -10.14
CA SER A 48 9.80 -18.87 -9.19
C SER A 48 10.69 -18.25 -8.12
N ALA A 49 11.67 -18.98 -7.61
CA ALA A 49 12.65 -18.43 -6.66
C ALA A 49 13.48 -17.30 -7.27
N GLN A 50 13.91 -17.44 -8.52
CA GLN A 50 14.61 -16.39 -9.26
C GLN A 50 13.70 -15.16 -9.52
N ILE A 51 12.43 -15.37 -9.85
CA ILE A 51 11.45 -14.29 -10.01
C ILE A 51 11.29 -13.53 -8.68
N ILE A 52 11.12 -14.22 -7.55
CA ILE A 52 11.00 -13.58 -6.24
C ILE A 52 12.20 -12.67 -5.97
N ASN A 53 13.43 -13.14 -6.20
CA ASN A 53 14.64 -12.33 -6.04
C ASN A 53 14.67 -11.14 -7.03
N GLY A 54 14.29 -11.38 -8.29
CA GLY A 54 14.19 -10.32 -9.31
C GLY A 54 13.22 -9.23 -8.93
N LEU A 55 12.07 -9.57 -8.36
CA LEU A 55 11.07 -8.60 -7.90
C LEU A 55 11.63 -7.69 -6.78
N GLN A 56 12.45 -8.22 -5.87
CA GLN A 56 13.08 -7.40 -4.82
C GLN A 56 14.05 -6.37 -5.42
N SER A 57 14.70 -6.70 -6.54
CA SER A 57 15.61 -5.76 -7.22
C SER A 57 14.89 -4.57 -7.85
N ILE A 58 13.60 -4.68 -8.17
CA ILE A 58 12.80 -3.56 -8.66
C ILE A 58 12.78 -2.44 -7.63
N ILE A 59 12.49 -2.77 -6.36
CA ILE A 59 12.47 -1.79 -5.28
C ILE A 59 13.86 -1.29 -4.95
N SER A 60 14.81 -2.21 -4.72
CA SER A 60 16.12 -1.84 -4.18
C SER A 60 17.06 -1.20 -5.21
N ARG A 61 16.84 -1.36 -6.53
CA ARG A 61 17.78 -0.91 -7.59
C ARG A 61 17.13 -0.08 -8.69
N GLN A 62 15.81 -0.11 -8.83
CA GLN A 62 15.13 0.46 -9.99
C GLN A 62 14.02 1.47 -9.61
N THR A 63 13.83 1.72 -8.31
CA THR A 63 12.83 2.63 -7.77
C THR A 63 13.51 3.76 -6.99
N GLU A 64 13.17 5.01 -7.29
CA GLU A 64 13.73 6.19 -6.61
C GLU A 64 12.99 6.42 -5.28
N LEU A 65 13.43 5.69 -4.24
CA LEU A 65 12.78 5.71 -2.92
C LEU A 65 12.89 7.05 -2.19
N THR A 66 13.80 7.93 -2.62
CA THR A 66 13.90 9.30 -2.10
C THR A 66 12.71 10.18 -2.46
N LYS A 67 11.99 9.85 -3.53
CA LYS A 67 10.76 10.56 -3.91
C LYS A 67 9.55 10.07 -3.14
N ASN A 68 9.33 8.75 -3.15
CA ASN A 68 8.19 8.13 -2.49
C ASN A 68 8.51 6.68 -2.11
N ALA A 69 7.86 6.18 -1.08
CA ALA A 69 8.00 4.80 -0.65
C ALA A 69 7.24 3.84 -1.59
N ALA A 70 7.81 2.66 -1.78
CA ALA A 70 7.16 1.54 -2.45
C ALA A 70 7.56 0.21 -1.81
N VAL A 71 6.64 -0.75 -1.83
CA VAL A 71 6.86 -2.10 -1.30
C VAL A 71 6.29 -3.13 -2.27
N ILE A 72 7.04 -4.19 -2.55
CA ILE A 72 6.56 -5.39 -3.22
C ILE A 72 6.74 -6.55 -2.25
N THR A 73 5.66 -7.26 -1.96
CA THR A 73 5.68 -8.45 -1.09
C THR A 73 5.16 -9.64 -1.86
N VAL A 74 5.93 -10.73 -1.93
CA VAL A 74 5.42 -12.06 -2.31
C VAL A 74 5.05 -12.76 -1.02
N SER A 75 3.77 -13.00 -0.80
CA SER A 75 3.24 -13.57 0.45
C SER A 75 2.85 -15.04 0.34
N VAL A 76 2.66 -15.54 -0.89
CA VAL A 76 2.29 -16.94 -1.13
C VAL A 76 3.12 -17.49 -2.28
N ILE A 77 3.64 -18.69 -2.10
CA ILE A 77 4.18 -19.55 -3.14
C ILE A 77 3.46 -20.90 -3.03
N ASN A 78 2.88 -21.39 -4.11
CA ASN A 78 2.13 -22.63 -4.12
C ASN A 78 2.43 -23.42 -5.39
N GLY A 79 2.87 -24.67 -5.23
CA GLY A 79 3.19 -25.59 -6.31
C GLY A 79 3.83 -26.89 -5.81
N GLY A 80 3.70 -27.93 -6.63
CA GLY A 80 4.17 -29.27 -6.29
C GLY A 80 3.23 -30.06 -5.38
N VAL A 81 3.30 -31.39 -5.49
CA VAL A 81 2.47 -32.33 -4.71
C VAL A 81 3.29 -33.49 -4.11
N ARG A 82 4.47 -33.75 -4.65
CA ARG A 82 5.37 -34.83 -4.20
C ARG A 82 6.84 -34.43 -4.32
N SER A 83 7.65 -34.85 -3.37
CA SER A 83 9.07 -34.51 -3.29
C SER A 83 9.93 -35.01 -4.45
N ASN A 84 9.48 -36.03 -5.16
CA ASN A 84 10.21 -36.63 -6.29
C ASN A 84 9.68 -36.21 -7.68
N ILE A 85 8.81 -35.17 -7.74
CA ILE A 85 8.21 -34.67 -8.98
C ILE A 85 8.47 -33.16 -9.07
N ILE A 86 9.09 -32.73 -10.16
CA ILE A 86 9.09 -31.32 -10.59
C ILE A 86 7.70 -31.00 -11.11
N PRO A 87 6.97 -30.01 -10.55
CA PRO A 87 5.59 -29.71 -10.96
C PRO A 87 5.53 -29.06 -12.35
N GLU A 88 4.34 -29.01 -12.92
CA GLU A 88 4.10 -28.30 -14.17
C GLU A 88 3.99 -26.79 -13.95
N GLU A 89 3.44 -26.37 -12.81
CA GLU A 89 3.27 -24.95 -12.52
C GLU A 89 3.51 -24.58 -11.04
N VAL A 90 3.83 -23.30 -10.83
CA VAL A 90 3.89 -22.64 -9.52
C VAL A 90 3.12 -21.32 -9.60
N SER A 91 2.36 -21.00 -8.56
CA SER A 91 1.68 -19.74 -8.41
C SER A 91 2.32 -18.90 -7.30
N LEU A 92 2.60 -17.64 -7.59
CA LEU A 92 3.03 -16.61 -6.64
C LEU A 92 1.90 -15.61 -6.45
N LEU A 93 1.59 -15.24 -5.20
CA LEU A 93 0.64 -14.17 -4.89
C LEU A 93 1.35 -13.14 -4.03
N GLY A 94 0.98 -11.87 -4.23
CA GLY A 94 1.59 -10.81 -3.46
C GLY A 94 0.85 -9.49 -3.55
N THR A 95 1.42 -8.48 -2.89
CA THR A 95 0.87 -7.13 -2.83
C THR A 95 1.90 -6.10 -3.25
N ILE A 96 1.41 -4.97 -3.77
CA ILE A 96 2.19 -3.79 -4.10
C ILE A 96 1.62 -2.62 -3.32
N ARG A 97 2.49 -1.80 -2.71
CA ARG A 97 2.15 -0.55 -2.06
C ARG A 97 2.98 0.57 -2.65
N THR A 98 2.35 1.67 -3.03
CA THR A 98 3.03 2.84 -3.58
C THR A 98 2.34 4.12 -3.14
N LEU A 99 3.11 5.19 -2.91
CA LEU A 99 2.62 6.52 -2.54
C LEU A 99 2.59 7.49 -3.72
N ASP A 100 2.85 7.01 -4.93
CA ASP A 100 2.85 7.79 -6.16
C ASP A 100 2.28 6.98 -7.33
N THR A 101 1.36 7.57 -8.09
CA THR A 101 0.67 6.91 -9.19
C THR A 101 1.59 6.62 -10.40
N GLY A 102 2.59 7.47 -10.65
CA GLY A 102 3.58 7.24 -11.71
C GLY A 102 4.48 6.07 -11.36
N MET A 103 4.97 6.03 -10.11
CA MET A 103 5.75 4.93 -9.57
C MET A 103 4.96 3.62 -9.60
N GLN A 104 3.66 3.63 -9.25
CA GLN A 104 2.77 2.48 -9.32
C GLN A 104 2.75 1.87 -10.73
N ARG A 105 2.50 2.68 -11.76
CA ARG A 105 2.50 2.22 -13.16
C ARG A 105 3.83 1.58 -13.56
N THR A 106 4.94 2.27 -13.26
CA THR A 106 6.28 1.78 -13.57
C THR A 106 6.58 0.45 -12.87
N ILE A 107 6.18 0.29 -11.62
CA ILE A 107 6.37 -0.97 -10.86
C ILE A 107 5.55 -2.09 -11.48
N HIS A 108 4.29 -1.85 -11.89
CA HIS A 108 3.46 -2.85 -12.56
C HIS A 108 4.12 -3.38 -13.85
N GLU A 109 4.64 -2.48 -14.67
CA GLU A 109 5.34 -2.85 -15.92
C GLU A 109 6.61 -3.66 -15.62
N LYS A 110 7.40 -3.22 -14.64
CA LYS A 110 8.62 -3.92 -14.24
C LYS A 110 8.37 -5.31 -13.66
N ILE A 111 7.31 -5.50 -12.87
CA ILE A 111 6.92 -6.83 -12.36
C ILE A 111 6.63 -7.78 -13.52
N LYS A 112 5.79 -7.35 -14.47
CA LYS A 112 5.44 -8.17 -15.65
C LYS A 112 6.67 -8.52 -16.47
N LEU A 113 7.50 -7.51 -16.77
CA LEU A 113 8.72 -7.69 -17.56
C LEU A 113 9.71 -8.62 -16.87
N THR A 114 9.99 -8.39 -15.58
CA THR A 114 10.96 -9.18 -14.80
C THR A 114 10.52 -10.63 -14.73
N ALA A 115 9.24 -10.89 -14.40
CA ALA A 115 8.71 -12.25 -14.33
C ALA A 115 8.81 -12.97 -15.69
N SER A 116 8.37 -12.31 -16.77
CA SER A 116 8.41 -12.89 -18.12
C SER A 116 9.85 -13.19 -18.56
N LYS A 117 10.79 -12.25 -18.38
CA LYS A 117 12.17 -12.45 -18.88
C LYS A 117 12.95 -13.46 -18.08
N ILE A 118 12.75 -13.57 -16.78
CA ILE A 118 13.35 -14.62 -15.96
C ILE A 118 12.82 -16.02 -16.37
N ALA A 119 11.51 -16.13 -16.57
CA ALA A 119 10.92 -17.38 -17.02
C ALA A 119 11.42 -17.78 -18.40
N GLU A 120 11.43 -16.86 -19.37
CA GLU A 120 11.92 -17.08 -20.73
C GLU A 120 13.38 -17.55 -20.75
N ALA A 121 14.26 -16.99 -19.92
CA ALA A 121 15.66 -17.39 -19.83
C ALA A 121 15.84 -18.87 -19.43
N SER A 122 14.85 -19.48 -18.79
CA SER A 122 14.86 -20.89 -18.38
C SER A 122 13.95 -21.78 -19.25
N GLY A 123 13.41 -21.24 -20.35
CA GLY A 123 12.46 -21.95 -21.21
C GLY A 123 11.06 -22.10 -20.61
N ALA A 124 10.77 -21.45 -19.48
CA ALA A 124 9.46 -21.39 -18.84
C ALA A 124 8.63 -20.21 -19.37
N THR A 125 7.37 -20.12 -18.94
CA THR A 125 6.54 -18.93 -19.14
C THR A 125 6.04 -18.39 -17.81
N ALA A 126 5.83 -17.07 -17.73
CA ALA A 126 5.21 -16.43 -16.58
C ALA A 126 4.09 -15.49 -17.00
N GLU A 127 2.88 -15.79 -16.55
CA GLU A 127 1.70 -14.96 -16.74
C GLU A 127 1.46 -14.12 -15.49
N THR A 128 1.45 -12.78 -15.63
CA THR A 128 1.26 -11.86 -14.51
C THR A 128 -0.05 -11.10 -14.64
N SER A 129 -0.92 -11.23 -13.65
CA SER A 129 -2.11 -10.39 -13.47
C SER A 129 -1.92 -9.46 -12.26
N ILE A 130 -2.38 -8.22 -12.38
CA ILE A 130 -2.36 -7.22 -11.31
C ILE A 130 -3.76 -6.62 -11.18
N ASP A 131 -4.30 -6.71 -9.98
CA ASP A 131 -5.61 -6.17 -9.61
C ASP A 131 -5.42 -4.94 -8.72
N LYS A 132 -5.83 -3.78 -9.21
CA LYS A 132 -5.78 -2.51 -8.49
C LYS A 132 -6.96 -2.44 -7.52
N LYS A 133 -6.70 -2.53 -6.21
CA LYS A 133 -7.73 -2.51 -5.17
C LYS A 133 -8.08 -1.10 -4.72
N THR A 134 -7.08 -0.26 -4.52
CA THR A 134 -7.25 1.16 -4.17
C THR A 134 -6.19 2.00 -4.86
N LEU A 135 -6.48 3.29 -5.04
CA LEU A 135 -5.54 4.26 -5.56
C LEU A 135 -4.72 4.87 -4.41
N VAL A 136 -3.75 5.72 -4.75
CA VAL A 136 -3.07 6.56 -3.75
C VAL A 136 -4.10 7.53 -3.16
N THR A 137 -4.24 7.55 -1.83
CA THR A 137 -4.99 8.61 -1.16
C THR A 137 -4.15 9.88 -1.23
N TYR A 138 -4.53 10.76 -2.14
CA TYR A 138 -3.74 11.93 -2.49
C TYR A 138 -4.46 13.21 -2.06
N ASN A 139 -3.85 13.95 -1.15
CA ASN A 139 -4.31 15.27 -0.75
C ASN A 139 -3.78 16.32 -1.73
N ASN A 140 -4.68 17.07 -2.35
CA ASN A 140 -4.28 18.15 -3.25
C ASN A 140 -3.48 19.22 -2.49
N PRO A 141 -2.23 19.54 -2.90
CA PRO A 141 -1.36 20.44 -2.13
C PRO A 141 -1.93 21.86 -1.96
N GLU A 142 -2.49 22.43 -3.00
CA GLU A 142 -3.04 23.80 -2.96
C GLU A 142 -4.27 23.85 -2.06
N LEU A 143 -5.17 22.86 -2.19
CA LEU A 143 -6.35 22.76 -1.33
C LEU A 143 -5.95 22.51 0.12
N THR A 144 -4.96 21.61 0.37
CA THR A 144 -4.47 21.35 1.71
C THR A 144 -3.94 22.64 2.35
N LYS A 145 -3.07 23.36 1.65
CA LYS A 145 -2.51 24.63 2.14
C LYS A 145 -3.61 25.67 2.44
N LYS A 146 -4.62 25.80 1.55
CA LYS A 146 -5.75 26.71 1.75
C LYS A 146 -6.56 26.37 3.02
N MET A 147 -6.67 25.06 3.35
CA MET A 147 -7.56 24.55 4.41
C MET A 147 -6.90 24.32 5.77
N ILE A 148 -5.58 24.41 5.91
CA ILE A 148 -4.89 24.32 7.21
C ILE A 148 -5.48 25.29 8.24
N PRO A 149 -5.79 26.57 7.95
CA PRO A 149 -6.40 27.47 8.90
C PRO A 149 -7.74 26.97 9.48
N SER A 150 -8.51 26.19 8.70
CA SER A 150 -9.78 25.59 9.16
C SER A 150 -9.55 24.50 10.19
N PHE A 151 -8.46 23.69 10.05
CA PHE A 151 -8.04 22.75 11.06
C PHE A 151 -7.59 23.44 12.33
N VAL A 152 -6.82 24.53 12.20
CA VAL A 152 -6.36 25.35 13.35
C VAL A 152 -7.53 25.94 14.12
N LYS A 153 -8.58 26.42 13.45
CA LYS A 153 -9.82 26.86 14.09
C LYS A 153 -10.53 25.74 14.87
N ALA A 154 -10.46 24.52 14.38
CA ALA A 154 -11.12 23.37 15.01
C ALA A 154 -10.38 22.81 16.22
N ALA A 155 -9.04 22.71 16.14
CA ALA A 155 -8.21 21.98 17.09
C ALA A 155 -7.23 22.86 17.89
N GLY A 156 -6.94 24.08 17.42
CA GLY A 156 -5.81 24.91 17.89
C GLY A 156 -4.51 24.58 17.18
N ALA A 157 -3.62 25.55 17.04
CA ALA A 157 -2.40 25.44 16.24
C ALA A 157 -1.50 24.27 16.67
N ASP A 158 -1.31 24.09 17.97
CA ASP A 158 -0.43 23.05 18.52
C ASP A 158 -0.97 21.61 18.32
N ASN A 159 -2.22 21.50 17.93
CA ASN A 159 -2.91 20.21 17.72
C ASN A 159 -3.10 19.84 16.24
N VAL A 160 -2.60 20.66 15.32
CA VAL A 160 -2.64 20.39 13.88
C VAL A 160 -1.26 19.94 13.42
N ILE A 161 -1.12 18.68 13.08
CA ILE A 161 0.17 18.01 12.90
C ILE A 161 0.28 17.52 11.44
N GLU A 162 1.34 17.91 10.75
CA GLU A 162 1.70 17.28 9.50
C GLU A 162 2.31 15.90 9.78
N ALA A 163 1.72 14.86 9.19
CA ALA A 163 2.06 13.47 9.47
C ALA A 163 2.91 12.86 8.36
N GLU A 164 3.65 11.82 8.70
CA GLU A 164 4.29 10.95 7.72
C GLU A 164 3.24 10.16 6.92
N ALA A 165 3.60 9.79 5.68
CA ALA A 165 2.78 8.91 4.88
C ALA A 165 2.75 7.50 5.49
N VAL A 166 1.63 6.79 5.28
CA VAL A 166 1.47 5.41 5.75
C VAL A 166 1.22 4.46 4.58
N THR A 167 1.62 3.19 4.77
CA THR A 167 1.42 2.14 3.76
C THR A 167 0.04 1.47 3.83
N GLY A 168 -0.83 1.90 4.73
CA GLY A 168 -2.26 1.58 4.72
C GLY A 168 -2.93 2.12 3.45
N ALA A 169 -4.09 1.58 3.11
CA ALA A 169 -4.87 1.98 1.94
C ALA A 169 -6.26 2.42 2.36
N GLU A 170 -6.89 3.31 1.54
CA GLU A 170 -8.17 3.92 1.86
C GLU A 170 -8.99 4.11 0.57
N ASP A 171 -10.28 3.78 0.61
CA ASP A 171 -11.19 3.89 -0.55
C ASP A 171 -11.55 5.35 -0.91
N PHE A 172 -11.36 6.29 0.02
CA PHE A 172 -11.43 7.72 -0.26
C PHE A 172 -10.55 8.14 -1.46
N SER A 173 -9.53 7.36 -1.77
CA SER A 173 -8.67 7.54 -2.94
C SER A 173 -9.44 7.66 -4.26
N PHE A 174 -10.59 6.98 -4.40
CA PHE A 174 -11.42 7.06 -5.60
C PHE A 174 -12.15 8.41 -5.73
N PHE A 175 -12.49 9.05 -4.62
CA PHE A 175 -13.01 10.43 -4.64
C PHE A 175 -11.89 11.41 -4.97
N ALA A 176 -10.71 11.24 -4.35
CA ALA A 176 -9.55 12.09 -4.57
C ALA A 176 -9.00 12.03 -6.03
N GLU A 177 -9.28 10.94 -6.75
CA GLU A 177 -8.98 10.84 -8.19
C GLU A 177 -9.86 11.79 -9.04
N LYS A 178 -11.09 12.04 -8.62
CA LYS A 178 -12.09 12.78 -9.41
C LYS A 178 -12.08 14.27 -9.15
N VAL A 179 -11.81 14.67 -7.92
CA VAL A 179 -11.84 16.08 -7.50
C VAL A 179 -10.68 16.37 -6.53
N PRO A 180 -10.17 17.63 -6.48
CA PRO A 180 -9.23 18.04 -5.45
C PRO A 180 -9.81 17.75 -4.06
N SER A 181 -9.09 16.96 -3.26
CA SER A 181 -9.61 16.43 -2.00
C SER A 181 -8.57 16.53 -0.89
N ILE A 182 -9.06 16.45 0.36
CA ILE A 182 -8.24 16.34 1.57
C ILE A 182 -8.76 15.21 2.43
N PHE A 183 -7.90 14.25 2.72
CA PHE A 183 -8.08 13.23 3.73
C PHE A 183 -7.28 13.61 4.98
N PHE A 184 -7.86 13.53 6.15
CA PHE A 184 -7.19 13.83 7.41
C PHE A 184 -7.63 12.88 8.50
N PHE A 185 -6.81 12.75 9.53
CA PHE A 185 -7.12 11.92 10.68
C PHE A 185 -7.48 12.79 11.88
N ILE A 186 -8.49 12.37 12.64
CA ILE A 186 -8.79 12.90 13.96
C ILE A 186 -8.35 11.92 15.04
N GLY A 187 -7.86 12.43 16.15
CA GLY A 187 -7.45 11.63 17.30
C GLY A 187 -8.62 10.95 17.98
N GLY A 188 -8.41 9.68 18.37
CA GLY A 188 -9.33 8.87 19.15
C GLY A 188 -8.71 8.22 20.37
N MET A 189 -7.44 8.49 20.67
CA MET A 189 -6.72 8.01 21.84
C MET A 189 -6.97 8.91 23.05
N GLU A 190 -7.23 8.32 24.21
CA GLU A 190 -7.32 9.06 25.48
C GLU A 190 -6.04 9.86 25.76
N LYS A 191 -6.18 11.07 26.35
CA LYS A 191 -5.05 11.91 26.70
C LYS A 191 -4.11 11.23 27.69
N GLY A 192 -2.81 11.39 27.46
CA GLY A 192 -1.77 10.83 28.31
C GLY A 192 -1.52 9.34 28.12
N THR A 193 -2.20 8.70 27.16
CA THR A 193 -1.92 7.31 26.79
C THR A 193 -0.66 7.23 25.92
N ASP A 194 0.22 6.26 26.20
CA ASP A 194 1.35 5.95 25.34
C ASP A 194 0.82 5.38 23.99
N PRO A 195 1.13 5.99 22.84
CA PRO A 195 0.67 5.49 21.54
C PRO A 195 1.03 4.03 21.26
N LYS A 196 2.12 3.52 21.84
CA LYS A 196 2.55 2.12 21.72
C LYS A 196 1.65 1.15 22.48
N LYS A 197 0.87 1.65 23.43
CA LYS A 197 -0.08 0.88 24.26
C LYS A 197 -1.53 1.06 23.79
N ALA A 198 -1.78 1.96 22.84
CA ALA A 198 -3.09 2.16 22.27
C ALA A 198 -3.48 0.97 21.40
N PHE A 199 -4.75 0.61 21.46
CA PHE A 199 -5.28 -0.52 20.68
C PHE A 199 -5.27 -0.19 19.18
N PRO A 200 -4.58 -0.99 18.36
CA PRO A 200 -4.50 -0.72 16.94
C PRO A 200 -5.83 -1.02 16.22
N HIS A 201 -6.01 -0.39 15.06
CA HIS A 201 -7.13 -0.72 14.17
C HIS A 201 -7.12 -2.21 13.78
N HIS A 202 -8.31 -2.74 13.47
CA HIS A 202 -8.52 -4.13 13.01
C HIS A 202 -8.16 -5.19 14.05
N THR A 203 -8.24 -4.86 15.34
CA THR A 203 -8.09 -5.82 16.44
C THR A 203 -9.38 -5.91 17.27
N PRO A 204 -9.62 -7.05 17.95
CA PRO A 204 -10.80 -7.19 18.83
C PRO A 204 -10.87 -6.15 19.97
N ASP A 205 -9.71 -5.63 20.38
CA ASP A 205 -9.59 -4.66 21.49
C ASP A 205 -9.68 -3.21 21.01
N PHE A 206 -9.94 -2.99 19.72
CA PHE A 206 -10.04 -1.62 19.16
C PHE A 206 -11.08 -0.80 19.91
N ARG A 207 -10.66 0.34 20.42
CA ARG A 207 -11.53 1.33 21.04
C ARG A 207 -10.99 2.73 20.87
N ILE A 208 -11.86 3.71 21.00
CA ILE A 208 -11.55 5.14 20.91
C ILE A 208 -12.26 5.91 22.01
N ASP A 209 -11.73 7.06 22.36
CA ASP A 209 -12.44 8.08 23.13
C ASP A 209 -13.31 8.93 22.17
N GLU A 210 -14.62 8.72 22.26
CA GLU A 210 -15.59 9.37 21.38
C GLU A 210 -15.65 10.90 21.55
N SER A 211 -15.12 11.46 22.63
CA SER A 211 -15.07 12.90 22.83
C SER A 211 -14.24 13.62 21.74
N GLY A 212 -13.32 12.88 21.10
CA GLY A 212 -12.56 13.36 19.94
C GLY A 212 -13.40 13.67 18.70
N MET A 213 -14.60 13.10 18.58
CA MET A 213 -15.50 13.34 17.45
C MET A 213 -15.94 14.81 17.33
N LYS A 214 -16.01 15.54 18.44
CA LYS A 214 -16.32 16.99 18.44
C LYS A 214 -15.31 17.79 17.61
N THR A 215 -14.02 17.43 17.69
CA THR A 215 -12.97 18.04 16.87
C THR A 215 -13.18 17.77 15.39
N GLY A 216 -13.56 16.54 15.03
CA GLY A 216 -13.87 16.17 13.66
C GLY A 216 -15.06 16.94 13.09
N ILE A 217 -16.16 17.05 13.85
CA ILE A 217 -17.34 17.83 13.44
C ILE A 217 -16.97 19.31 13.20
N LYS A 218 -16.22 19.92 14.12
CA LYS A 218 -15.75 21.31 13.96
C LYS A 218 -14.87 21.47 12.72
N ALA A 219 -13.96 20.50 12.48
CA ALA A 219 -13.09 20.52 11.30
C ALA A 219 -13.91 20.49 10.01
N PHE A 220 -14.85 19.55 9.87
CA PHE A 220 -15.71 19.48 8.68
C PHE A 220 -16.56 20.75 8.48
N CYS A 221 -17.19 21.28 9.52
CA CYS A 221 -17.94 22.52 9.43
C CYS A 221 -17.05 23.69 8.96
N ASN A 222 -15.87 23.85 9.57
CA ASN A 222 -14.95 24.92 9.19
C ASN A 222 -14.44 24.76 7.75
N LEU A 223 -14.14 23.53 7.31
CA LEU A 223 -13.73 23.25 5.93
C LEU A 223 -14.79 23.69 4.94
N VAL A 224 -16.06 23.33 5.17
CA VAL A 224 -17.16 23.72 4.28
C VAL A 224 -17.34 25.24 4.24
N PHE A 225 -17.42 25.89 5.39
CA PHE A 225 -17.62 27.35 5.45
C PHE A 225 -16.45 28.14 4.88
N ASP A 226 -15.21 27.71 5.11
CA ASP A 226 -14.03 28.44 4.64
C ASP A 226 -13.73 28.15 3.16
N TYR A 227 -14.14 26.98 2.63
CA TYR A 227 -14.00 26.66 1.21
C TYR A 227 -14.96 27.46 0.32
N THR A 228 -16.16 27.75 0.80
CA THR A 228 -17.21 28.44 0.05
C THR A 228 -17.10 29.98 0.09
N LYS A 229 -16.16 30.52 0.84
CA LYS A 229 -15.80 31.96 0.84
C LYS A 229 -14.77 32.27 -0.24
#